data_2a9b2a6211311e55c5395306cacb7a2c
#
_entry.id   2a9b2a6211311e55c5395306cacb7a2c
#
_cell.length_a   1.000
_cell.length_b   1.000
_cell.length_c   1.000
_cell.angle_alpha   90.00
_cell.angle_beta   90.00
_cell.angle_gamma   90.00
#
_symmetry.space_group_name_H-M   'P 1'
#
loop_
_entity.id
_entity.type
_entity.pdbx_description
1 polymer ?
#
loop_
_entity_poly.entity_id
_entity_poly.type
_entity_poly.pdbx_seq_one_letter_code
_entity_poly.pdbx_strand_id
1 'polypeptide(L)'
;FQYPVEVPGVSIANFIRAALKSRQPKDQDFKAVDYYKRLYEKMDDLGMNRKFTSRSMNDGFSGGEKKRCEILQMMMLDPKYCILDETDSGLDIDALRVVSAGVNKMRNKDRGILVITHYQRLLEDMVPDKVHVLWNGKIVRSGTKELAIELENRGYDWIKEEVAA
;
A
#
# COMPACT_ATOMS: atom_id res chain seq x y z
N PHE A 1 4.08 -6.06 0.39
CA PHE A 1 5.15 -6.88 -0.24
C PHE A 1 5.25 -6.56 -1.73
N GLN A 2 6.46 -6.57 -2.29
CA GLN A 2 6.66 -6.43 -3.75
C GLN A 2 5.90 -7.56 -4.49
N TYR A 3 5.98 -8.77 -3.99
CA TYR A 3 5.21 -9.92 -4.47
C TYR A 3 4.34 -10.48 -3.35
N PRO A 4 3.00 -10.29 -3.41
CA PRO A 4 2.08 -10.81 -2.40
C PRO A 4 2.11 -12.34 -2.34
N VAL A 5 2.31 -12.89 -1.15
CA VAL A 5 2.37 -14.34 -0.92
C VAL A 5 0.96 -14.94 -0.97
N GLU A 6 0.83 -16.09 -1.60
CA GLU A 6 -0.39 -16.91 -1.61
C GLU A 6 -0.45 -17.81 -0.36
N VAL A 7 -1.63 -17.89 0.25
CA VAL A 7 -1.86 -18.79 1.40
C VAL A 7 -3.06 -19.68 1.10
N PRO A 8 -2.85 -20.79 0.39
CA PRO A 8 -3.93 -21.70 0.04
C PRO A 8 -4.66 -22.25 1.26
N GLY A 9 -5.99 -22.37 1.17
CA GLY A 9 -6.81 -22.91 2.25
C GLY A 9 -7.13 -21.94 3.39
N VAL A 10 -6.52 -20.74 3.42
CA VAL A 10 -6.81 -19.73 4.44
C VAL A 10 -7.55 -18.56 3.79
N SER A 11 -8.80 -18.35 4.13
CA SER A 11 -9.60 -17.28 3.56
C SER A 11 -9.09 -15.89 3.99
N ILE A 12 -9.31 -14.87 3.12
CA ILE A 12 -8.96 -13.47 3.43
C ILE A 12 -9.52 -13.06 4.80
N ALA A 13 -10.80 -13.35 5.06
CA ALA A 13 -11.41 -12.99 6.34
C ALA A 13 -10.72 -13.67 7.52
N ASN A 14 -10.37 -14.95 7.41
CA ASN A 14 -9.70 -15.67 8.49
C ASN A 14 -8.26 -15.19 8.70
N PHE A 15 -7.53 -14.91 7.61
CA PHE A 15 -6.17 -14.40 7.68
C PHE A 15 -6.11 -13.05 8.40
N ILE A 16 -6.92 -12.08 7.96
CA ILE A 16 -6.95 -10.74 8.57
C ILE A 16 -7.44 -10.81 10.02
N ARG A 17 -8.45 -11.66 10.31
CA ARG A 17 -8.94 -11.87 11.67
C ARG A 17 -7.86 -12.42 12.60
N ALA A 18 -7.09 -13.40 12.13
CA ALA A 18 -5.98 -13.97 12.91
C ALA A 18 -4.91 -12.91 13.20
N ALA A 19 -4.53 -12.12 12.19
CA ALA A 19 -3.57 -11.04 12.34
C ALA A 19 -4.05 -9.94 13.31
N LEU A 20 -5.33 -9.58 13.29
CA LEU A 20 -5.91 -8.62 14.25
C LEU A 20 -5.90 -9.18 15.67
N LYS A 21 -6.34 -10.43 15.84
CA LYS A 21 -6.37 -11.09 17.16
C LYS A 21 -4.97 -11.20 17.78
N SER A 22 -3.93 -11.48 16.99
CA SER A 22 -2.57 -11.60 17.50
C SER A 22 -2.00 -10.28 18.05
N ARG A 23 -2.60 -9.14 17.68
CA ARG A 23 -2.21 -7.80 18.13
C ARG A 23 -3.05 -7.26 19.30
N GLN A 24 -4.15 -7.92 19.63
CA GLN A 24 -5.01 -7.53 20.75
C GLN A 24 -4.51 -8.10 22.07
N PRO A 25 -4.74 -7.41 23.20
CA PRO A 25 -4.60 -7.98 24.52
C PRO A 25 -5.44 -9.27 24.65
N LYS A 26 -4.91 -10.26 25.39
CA LYS A 26 -5.55 -11.60 25.52
C LYS A 26 -6.95 -11.57 26.15
N ASP A 27 -7.23 -10.57 26.93
CA ASP A 27 -8.46 -10.32 27.68
C ASP A 27 -9.49 -9.45 26.94
N GLN A 28 -9.15 -8.99 25.73
CA GLN A 28 -10.08 -8.19 24.93
C GLN A 28 -10.96 -9.08 24.06
N ASP A 29 -12.29 -8.91 24.21
CA ASP A 29 -13.26 -9.67 23.45
C ASP A 29 -13.30 -9.25 21.97
N PHE A 30 -13.19 -10.23 21.08
CA PHE A 30 -13.22 -10.01 19.63
C PHE A 30 -14.64 -10.15 19.10
N LYS A 31 -15.30 -9.02 18.86
CA LYS A 31 -16.66 -8.99 18.32
C LYS A 31 -16.68 -9.26 16.82
N ALA A 32 -17.14 -10.45 16.43
CA ALA A 32 -17.17 -10.87 15.02
C ALA A 32 -18.05 -9.95 14.16
N VAL A 33 -19.14 -9.43 14.69
CA VAL A 33 -20.05 -8.52 13.96
C VAL A 33 -19.34 -7.22 13.58
N ASP A 34 -18.63 -6.60 14.52
CA ASP A 34 -17.88 -5.36 14.28
C ASP A 34 -16.74 -5.58 13.28
N TYR A 35 -16.09 -6.75 13.38
CA TYR A 35 -15.05 -7.16 12.43
C TYR A 35 -15.58 -7.22 10.99
N TYR A 36 -16.67 -7.96 10.75
CA TYR A 36 -17.21 -8.11 9.39
C TYR A 36 -17.78 -6.80 8.85
N LYS A 37 -18.42 -5.99 9.70
CA LYS A 37 -18.88 -4.66 9.31
C LYS A 37 -17.69 -3.82 8.78
N ARG A 38 -16.62 -3.70 9.57
CA ARG A 38 -15.42 -2.97 9.18
C ARG A 38 -14.76 -3.57 7.94
N LEU A 39 -14.68 -4.90 7.83
CA LEU A 39 -14.10 -5.58 6.67
C LEU A 39 -14.85 -5.22 5.39
N TYR A 40 -16.18 -5.27 5.40
CA TYR A 40 -16.99 -4.93 4.23
C TYR A 40 -16.90 -3.46 3.86
N GLU A 41 -16.90 -2.55 4.82
CA GLU A 41 -16.67 -1.12 4.57
C GLU A 41 -15.34 -0.87 3.85
N LYS A 42 -14.25 -1.52 4.29
CA LYS A 42 -12.95 -1.38 3.64
C LYS A 42 -12.88 -2.06 2.27
N MET A 43 -13.58 -3.15 2.08
CA MET A 43 -13.70 -3.79 0.77
C MET A 43 -14.47 -2.91 -0.22
N ASP A 44 -15.57 -2.29 0.21
CA ASP A 44 -16.35 -1.35 -0.61
C ASP A 44 -15.48 -0.13 -1.00
N ASP A 45 -14.67 0.40 -0.08
CA ASP A 45 -13.69 1.48 -0.34
C ASP A 45 -12.70 1.13 -1.46
N LEU A 46 -12.37 -0.14 -1.62
CA LEU A 46 -11.42 -0.67 -2.61
C LEU A 46 -12.10 -1.27 -3.85
N GLY A 47 -13.43 -1.14 -3.98
CA GLY A 47 -14.18 -1.76 -5.07
C GLY A 47 -14.04 -3.28 -5.12
N MET A 48 -13.83 -3.93 -3.98
CA MET A 48 -13.67 -5.38 -3.88
C MET A 48 -15.01 -6.06 -3.64
N ASN A 49 -15.30 -7.11 -4.42
CA ASN A 49 -16.51 -7.90 -4.19
C ASN A 49 -16.42 -8.64 -2.84
N ARG A 50 -17.45 -8.53 -2.01
CA ARG A 50 -17.51 -9.15 -0.69
C ARG A 50 -17.37 -10.69 -0.71
N LYS A 51 -17.65 -11.35 -1.85
CA LYS A 51 -17.41 -12.78 -2.04
C LYS A 51 -15.92 -13.17 -1.89
N PHE A 52 -15.00 -12.21 -2.06
CA PHE A 52 -13.57 -12.45 -1.84
C PHE A 52 -13.23 -12.82 -0.40
N THR A 53 -14.06 -12.47 0.59
CA THR A 53 -13.82 -12.82 2.00
C THR A 53 -13.64 -14.31 2.26
N SER A 54 -14.30 -15.16 1.46
CA SER A 54 -14.22 -16.63 1.57
C SER A 54 -13.16 -17.27 0.68
N ARG A 55 -12.55 -16.50 -0.26
CA ARG A 55 -11.47 -17.01 -1.10
C ARG A 55 -10.15 -17.11 -0.34
N SER A 56 -9.32 -18.07 -0.69
CA SER A 56 -7.96 -18.20 -0.16
C SER A 56 -7.15 -16.94 -0.45
N MET A 57 -6.33 -16.52 0.51
CA MET A 57 -5.51 -15.32 0.44
C MET A 57 -4.61 -15.35 -0.79
N ASN A 58 -4.82 -14.41 -1.72
CA ASN A 58 -4.07 -14.21 -2.95
C ASN A 58 -4.06 -15.37 -3.96
N ASP A 59 -4.69 -16.51 -3.64
CA ASP A 59 -4.70 -17.72 -4.47
C ASP A 59 -5.54 -17.51 -5.73
N GLY A 60 -4.89 -17.59 -6.89
CA GLY A 60 -5.50 -17.34 -8.20
C GLY A 60 -6.00 -15.91 -8.41
N PHE A 61 -5.47 -14.92 -7.70
CA PHE A 61 -5.80 -13.52 -7.88
C PHE A 61 -4.98 -12.91 -9.01
N SER A 62 -5.61 -12.01 -9.77
CA SER A 62 -4.89 -11.10 -10.67
C SER A 62 -3.96 -10.15 -9.89
N GLY A 63 -2.98 -9.53 -10.57
CA GLY A 63 -2.08 -8.56 -9.94
C GLY A 63 -2.83 -7.43 -9.22
N GLY A 64 -3.85 -6.85 -9.86
CA GLY A 64 -4.68 -5.81 -9.27
C GLY A 64 -5.49 -6.29 -8.05
N GLU A 65 -6.03 -7.50 -8.08
CA GLU A 65 -6.72 -8.10 -6.93
C GLU A 65 -5.78 -8.35 -5.76
N LYS A 66 -4.55 -8.84 -6.02
CA LYS A 66 -3.51 -9.02 -5.00
C LYS A 66 -3.15 -7.70 -4.32
N LYS A 67 -2.93 -6.65 -5.11
CA LYS A 67 -2.58 -5.32 -4.57
C LYS A 67 -3.74 -4.70 -3.76
N ARG A 68 -4.98 -4.78 -4.26
CA ARG A 68 -6.16 -4.35 -3.47
C ARG A 68 -6.27 -5.13 -2.15
N CYS A 69 -5.96 -6.44 -2.17
CA CYS A 69 -5.97 -7.27 -0.96
C CYS A 69 -4.87 -6.85 0.04
N GLU A 70 -3.70 -6.41 -0.42
CA GLU A 70 -2.65 -5.84 0.45
C GLU A 70 -3.09 -4.52 1.09
N ILE A 71 -3.71 -3.62 0.31
CA ILE A 71 -4.25 -2.38 0.87
C ILE A 71 -5.39 -2.67 1.85
N LEU A 72 -6.26 -3.65 1.56
CA LEU A 72 -7.28 -4.10 2.51
C LEU A 72 -6.68 -4.54 3.84
N GLN A 73 -5.61 -5.36 3.80
CA GLN A 73 -4.89 -5.78 5.00
C GLN A 73 -4.35 -4.57 5.77
N MET A 74 -3.72 -3.62 5.08
CA MET A 74 -3.19 -2.39 5.67
C MET A 74 -4.30 -1.57 6.33
N MET A 75 -5.45 -1.38 5.65
CA MET A 75 -6.60 -0.64 6.20
C MET A 75 -7.23 -1.33 7.40
N MET A 76 -7.25 -2.65 7.42
CA MET A 76 -7.79 -3.44 8.54
C MET A 76 -6.85 -3.46 9.73
N LEU A 77 -5.55 -3.64 9.50
CA LEU A 77 -4.52 -3.70 10.56
C LEU A 77 -4.21 -2.32 11.16
N ASP A 78 -4.50 -1.27 10.43
CA ASP A 78 -4.36 0.13 10.85
C ASP A 78 -2.99 0.44 11.50
N PRO A 79 -1.87 0.15 10.81
CA PRO A 79 -0.53 0.34 11.37
C PRO A 79 -0.17 1.81 11.50
N LYS A 80 0.64 2.14 12.50
CA LYS A 80 1.19 3.49 12.69
C LYS A 80 2.23 3.84 11.62
N TYR A 81 2.97 2.86 11.14
CA TYR A 81 3.97 3.00 10.08
C TYR A 81 3.70 1.99 8.98
N CYS A 82 3.70 2.46 7.73
CA CYS A 82 3.47 1.64 6.53
C CYS A 82 4.66 1.77 5.58
N ILE A 83 5.03 0.67 4.95
CA ILE A 83 6.00 0.64 3.84
C ILE A 83 5.28 0.04 2.64
N LEU A 84 5.19 0.79 1.56
CA LEU A 84 4.61 0.40 0.28
C LEU A 84 5.76 0.26 -0.72
N ASP A 85 6.08 -0.99 -1.05
CA ASP A 85 7.22 -1.33 -1.90
C ASP A 85 6.70 -1.72 -3.30
N GLU A 86 6.92 -0.84 -4.28
CA GLU A 86 6.48 -0.97 -5.67
C GLU A 86 5.02 -1.43 -5.81
N THR A 87 4.13 -0.81 -5.02
CA THR A 87 2.72 -1.19 -4.95
C THR A 87 1.97 -0.92 -6.26
N ASP A 88 2.52 -0.09 -7.11
CA ASP A 88 2.06 0.32 -8.44
C ASP A 88 2.49 -0.64 -9.56
N SER A 89 3.46 -1.51 -9.32
CA SER A 89 3.98 -2.44 -10.34
C SER A 89 2.89 -3.40 -10.83
N GLY A 90 2.69 -3.44 -12.16
CA GLY A 90 1.73 -4.34 -12.83
C GLY A 90 0.26 -3.93 -12.67
N LEU A 91 -0.04 -2.71 -12.21
CA LEU A 91 -1.38 -2.18 -12.14
C LEU A 91 -1.77 -1.41 -13.41
N ASP A 92 -3.01 -1.57 -13.84
CA ASP A 92 -3.64 -0.63 -14.76
C ASP A 92 -3.99 0.69 -14.06
N ILE A 93 -4.38 1.70 -14.83
CA ILE A 93 -4.66 3.05 -14.33
C ILE A 93 -5.80 3.04 -13.30
N ASP A 94 -6.83 2.23 -13.51
CA ASP A 94 -8.00 2.19 -12.63
C ASP A 94 -7.67 1.51 -11.31
N ALA A 95 -6.92 0.40 -11.35
CA ALA A 95 -6.43 -0.27 -10.14
C ALA A 95 -5.48 0.64 -9.35
N LEU A 96 -4.60 1.40 -10.02
CA LEU A 96 -3.70 2.35 -9.40
C LEU A 96 -4.47 3.44 -8.64
N ARG A 97 -5.50 4.02 -9.25
CA ARG A 97 -6.35 5.03 -8.60
C ARG A 97 -7.06 4.49 -7.36
N VAL A 98 -7.58 3.26 -7.41
CA VAL A 98 -8.24 2.64 -6.26
C VAL A 98 -7.25 2.40 -5.12
N VAL A 99 -6.05 1.91 -5.42
CA VAL A 99 -4.97 1.69 -4.46
C VAL A 99 -4.56 3.03 -3.82
N SER A 100 -4.31 4.05 -4.64
CA SER A 100 -3.95 5.41 -4.19
C SER A 100 -5.03 6.03 -3.30
N ALA A 101 -6.29 5.90 -3.68
CA ALA A 101 -7.41 6.36 -2.87
C ALA A 101 -7.49 5.65 -1.51
N GLY A 102 -7.26 4.33 -1.48
CA GLY A 102 -7.19 3.54 -0.24
C GLY A 102 -6.08 4.01 0.70
N VAL A 103 -4.89 4.27 0.14
CA VAL A 103 -3.74 4.80 0.91
C VAL A 103 -4.04 6.22 1.43
N ASN A 104 -4.58 7.09 0.59
CA ASN A 104 -4.92 8.47 0.97
C ASN A 104 -5.97 8.52 2.10
N LYS A 105 -6.94 7.60 2.13
CA LYS A 105 -7.90 7.48 3.25
C LYS A 105 -7.25 7.13 4.58
N MET A 106 -6.05 6.54 4.55
CA MET A 106 -5.30 6.21 5.76
C MET A 106 -4.40 7.34 6.26
N ARG A 107 -4.14 8.36 5.43
CA ARG A 107 -3.26 9.48 5.81
C ARG A 107 -3.84 10.25 7.00
N ASN A 108 -3.01 10.46 8.00
CA ASN A 108 -3.28 11.35 9.12
C ASN A 108 -1.94 11.81 9.74
N LYS A 109 -1.98 12.78 10.65
CA LYS A 109 -0.80 13.37 11.28
C LYS A 109 0.03 12.42 12.15
N ASP A 110 -0.58 11.30 12.58
CA ASP A 110 0.04 10.35 13.50
C ASP A 110 0.55 9.07 12.76
N ARG A 111 0.50 9.07 11.41
CA ARG A 111 0.90 7.93 10.58
C ARG A 111 2.02 8.29 9.62
N GLY A 112 3.08 7.49 9.64
CA GLY A 112 4.14 7.52 8.63
C GLY A 112 3.87 6.52 7.52
N ILE A 113 3.91 6.98 6.25
CA ILE A 113 3.78 6.12 5.07
C ILE A 113 5.03 6.35 4.21
N LEU A 114 5.85 5.31 4.06
CA LEU A 114 6.97 5.28 3.14
C LEU A 114 6.53 4.58 1.86
N VAL A 115 6.63 5.27 0.73
CA VAL A 115 6.34 4.73 -0.59
C VAL A 115 7.64 4.60 -1.37
N ILE A 116 7.95 3.40 -1.84
CA ILE A 116 9.07 3.13 -2.74
C ILE A 116 8.46 2.89 -4.11
N THR A 117 8.80 3.73 -5.07
CA THR A 117 8.31 3.62 -6.45
C THR A 117 9.32 4.21 -7.43
N HIS A 118 9.30 3.69 -8.63
CA HIS A 118 9.98 4.29 -9.79
C HIS A 118 8.96 4.89 -10.79
N TYR A 119 7.65 4.81 -10.48
CA TYR A 119 6.57 5.39 -11.29
C TYR A 119 6.08 6.69 -10.66
N GLN A 120 6.33 7.78 -11.33
CA GLN A 120 5.93 9.11 -10.85
C GLN A 120 4.43 9.34 -10.92
N ARG A 121 3.73 8.64 -11.84
CA ARG A 121 2.27 8.70 -11.94
C ARG A 121 1.56 8.38 -10.61
N LEU A 122 2.15 7.50 -9.79
CA LEU A 122 1.64 7.23 -8.44
C LEU A 122 1.63 8.50 -7.57
N LEU A 123 2.61 9.39 -7.76
CA LEU A 123 2.78 10.62 -6.98
C LEU A 123 1.78 11.73 -7.36
N GLU A 124 1.11 11.61 -8.51
CA GLU A 124 -0.01 12.49 -8.89
C GLU A 124 -1.23 12.22 -8.00
N ASP A 125 -1.53 10.94 -7.77
CA ASP A 125 -2.66 10.50 -6.95
C ASP A 125 -2.33 10.48 -5.45
N MET A 126 -1.06 10.18 -5.09
CA MET A 126 -0.55 10.16 -3.71
C MET A 126 0.52 11.24 -3.51
N VAL A 127 0.11 12.51 -3.47
CA VAL A 127 1.05 13.64 -3.32
C VAL A 127 1.89 13.47 -2.05
N PRO A 128 3.23 13.30 -2.15
CA PRO A 128 4.09 13.09 -0.99
C PRO A 128 4.39 14.40 -0.25
N ASP A 129 4.58 14.32 1.05
CA ASP A 129 5.07 15.45 1.86
C ASP A 129 6.59 15.65 1.66
N LYS A 130 7.33 14.55 1.44
CA LYS A 130 8.77 14.54 1.16
C LYS A 130 9.11 13.51 0.08
N VAL A 131 10.08 13.87 -0.75
CA VAL A 131 10.66 13.00 -1.77
C VAL A 131 12.15 12.85 -1.51
N HIS A 132 12.65 11.62 -1.55
CA HIS A 132 14.06 11.29 -1.40
C HIS A 132 14.52 10.48 -2.61
N VAL A 133 15.63 10.89 -3.21
CA VAL A 133 16.25 10.15 -4.30
C VAL A 133 17.36 9.26 -3.73
N LEU A 134 17.18 7.95 -3.94
CA LEU A 134 18.15 6.94 -3.51
C LEU A 134 19.02 6.53 -4.71
N TRP A 135 20.35 6.66 -4.58
CA TRP A 135 21.31 6.24 -5.57
C TRP A 135 22.50 5.55 -4.90
N ASN A 136 22.89 4.38 -5.42
CA ASN A 136 23.99 3.57 -4.85
C ASN A 136 23.91 3.41 -3.32
N GLY A 137 22.71 3.16 -2.79
CA GLY A 137 22.48 2.94 -1.36
C GLY A 137 22.52 4.21 -0.48
N LYS A 138 22.59 5.40 -1.08
CA LYS A 138 22.62 6.68 -0.36
C LYS A 138 21.48 7.59 -0.82
N ILE A 139 20.91 8.35 0.12
CA ILE A 139 20.01 9.45 -0.23
C ILE A 139 20.86 10.60 -0.73
N VAL A 140 20.76 10.86 -2.04
CA VAL A 140 21.58 11.87 -2.73
C VAL A 140 20.87 13.21 -2.85
N ARG A 141 19.53 13.22 -2.85
CA ARG A 141 18.72 14.43 -2.87
C ARG A 141 17.43 14.27 -2.09
N SER A 142 16.98 15.37 -1.48
CA SER A 142 15.68 15.41 -0.78
C SER A 142 14.95 16.68 -1.14
N GLY A 143 13.64 16.58 -1.31
CA GLY A 143 12.79 17.70 -1.68
C GLY A 143 11.32 17.41 -1.40
N THR A 144 10.46 18.12 -2.10
CA THR A 144 9.01 17.98 -2.08
C THR A 144 8.52 17.39 -3.41
N LYS A 145 7.23 17.45 -3.68
CA LYS A 145 6.65 16.95 -4.94
C LYS A 145 7.31 17.54 -6.19
N GLU A 146 7.84 18.77 -6.10
CA GLU A 146 8.53 19.46 -7.20
C GLU A 146 9.78 18.69 -7.66
N LEU A 147 10.49 18.04 -6.71
CA LEU A 147 11.63 17.18 -7.05
C LEU A 147 11.17 15.96 -7.88
N ALA A 148 10.02 15.39 -7.58
CA ALA A 148 9.48 14.27 -8.37
C ALA A 148 9.15 14.71 -9.81
N ILE A 149 8.54 15.89 -9.97
CA ILE A 149 8.23 16.48 -11.28
C ILE A 149 9.53 16.78 -12.07
N GLU A 150 10.56 17.29 -11.39
CA GLU A 150 11.85 17.56 -12.01
C GLU A 150 12.53 16.27 -12.51
N LEU A 151 12.46 15.20 -11.71
CA LEU A 151 12.95 13.88 -12.11
C LEU A 151 12.22 13.32 -13.33
N GLU A 152 10.91 13.55 -13.43
CA GLU A 152 10.14 13.15 -14.60
C GLU A 152 10.60 13.85 -15.88
N ASN A 153 10.77 15.16 -15.78
CA ASN A 153 11.10 15.98 -16.93
C ASN A 153 12.56 15.82 -17.39
N ARG A 154 13.49 15.59 -16.48
CA ARG A 154 14.95 15.59 -16.74
C ARG A 154 15.61 14.21 -16.64
N GLY A 155 14.88 13.20 -16.16
CA GLY A 155 15.47 11.90 -15.83
C GLY A 155 16.40 11.96 -14.61
N TYR A 156 17.24 10.93 -14.42
CA TYR A 156 18.14 10.80 -13.26
C TYR A 156 19.59 11.22 -13.57
N ASP A 157 19.97 11.48 -14.82
CA ASP A 157 21.37 11.63 -15.21
C ASP A 157 22.01 12.88 -14.60
N TRP A 158 21.28 13.98 -14.51
CA TRP A 158 21.75 15.21 -13.86
C TRP A 158 22.09 15.03 -12.37
N ILE A 159 21.35 14.15 -11.66
CA ILE A 159 21.67 13.82 -10.26
C ILE A 159 22.94 12.99 -10.18
N LYS A 160 23.16 12.06 -11.13
CA LYS A 160 24.36 11.24 -11.19
C LYS A 160 25.60 12.11 -11.40
N GLU A 161 25.50 13.12 -12.27
CA GLU A 161 26.57 14.08 -12.53
C GLU A 161 26.91 14.92 -11.29
N GLU A 162 25.88 15.42 -10.57
CA GLU A 162 26.07 16.17 -9.32
C GLU A 162 26.74 15.34 -8.22
N VAL A 163 26.46 14.04 -8.15
CA VAL A 163 27.01 13.13 -7.11
C VAL A 163 28.41 12.65 -7.50
N ALA A 164 28.79 12.68 -8.78
CA ALA A 164 30.10 12.26 -9.29
C ALA A 164 31.14 13.39 -9.26
N ALA A 165 30.69 14.65 -9.10
CA ALA A 165 31.52 15.84 -9.00
C ALA A 165 31.95 16.13 -7.56
#